data_6bbbc56470fefd4b967c8007d6692b67
#
_entry.id   6bbbc56470fefd4b967c8007d6692b67
#
_cell.length_a   1.000
_cell.length_b   1.000
_cell.length_c   1.000
_cell.angle_alpha   90.00
_cell.angle_beta   90.00
_cell.angle_gamma   90.00
#
_symmetry.space_group_name_H-M   'P 1'
#
loop_
_entity.id
_entity.type
_entity.pdbx_description
1 polymer ?
#
loop_
_entity_poly.entity_id
_entity_poly.type
_entity_poly.pdbx_seq_one_letter_code
_entity_poly.pdbx_strand_id
1 'polypeptide(L)'
;MTSERGQLWPECGRIPVTKRAQNAGMSGRARYGSGVDERTSTLIDLALAEDIGSGDVTSAYFVPEHREARGLIAAKADGVVAGVEIAEEVFKRVDEKTVIKTLLESGNYVSPRAYVMEVRGKARSLLRAERVALNFLQRLSGVATMTRQFVELVDGTGVRILDTRKTTPGWRALEKGAVLAGGGTNHRMGLYDRAMVKDNHLVAEGGSEALQKAINQLRADKPGVEVELEADRLDQVEAFLKLDGVDYILLDNMDNDSLRTAVEMRDGKGPLLEASGGVNLETVAEIAKTGVNFISVGAVTHSAVALDLSLEFLKLSDGE
;
A
#
# COMPACT_ATOMS: atom_id res chain seq x y z
N MET A 1 24.77 -52.66 -11.47
CA MET A 1 24.89 -51.82 -12.66
C MET A 1 23.51 -51.23 -12.87
N THR A 2 23.22 -50.05 -12.81
CA THR A 2 23.83 -48.72 -12.78
C THR A 2 22.92 -47.78 -11.95
N SER A 3 23.52 -46.95 -11.12
CA SER A 3 22.90 -45.93 -10.31
C SER A 3 22.34 -44.81 -11.19
N GLU A 4 21.11 -44.36 -10.98
CA GLU A 4 20.67 -43.04 -11.38
C GLU A 4 20.59 -42.15 -10.15
N ARG A 5 21.55 -41.25 -10.08
CA ARG A 5 21.70 -40.23 -9.09
C ARG A 5 20.64 -39.16 -9.29
N GLY A 6 20.07 -38.70 -8.18
CA GLY A 6 19.09 -37.63 -8.10
C GLY A 6 19.47 -36.39 -8.89
N GLN A 7 18.51 -35.90 -9.65
CA GLN A 7 18.59 -34.58 -10.24
C GLN A 7 18.41 -33.54 -9.13
N LEU A 8 19.51 -32.93 -8.77
CA LEU A 8 19.54 -31.65 -8.06
C LEU A 8 18.77 -30.62 -8.90
N TRP A 9 17.87 -29.91 -8.27
CA TRP A 9 17.14 -28.79 -8.86
C TRP A 9 18.14 -27.71 -9.28
N PRO A 10 17.94 -27.02 -10.42
CA PRO A 10 18.83 -25.94 -10.84
C PRO A 10 18.80 -24.82 -9.80
N GLU A 11 19.96 -24.32 -9.46
CA GLU A 11 20.14 -23.11 -8.68
C GLU A 11 19.23 -22.01 -9.25
N CYS A 12 18.44 -21.38 -8.38
CA CYS A 12 17.58 -20.26 -8.72
C CYS A 12 18.43 -19.17 -9.36
N GLY A 13 18.41 -19.11 -10.70
CA GLY A 13 19.14 -18.12 -11.46
C GLY A 13 18.73 -16.74 -10.98
N ARG A 14 19.73 -15.93 -10.59
CA ARG A 14 19.53 -14.51 -10.30
C ARG A 14 18.93 -13.87 -11.54
N ILE A 15 17.64 -13.55 -11.49
CA ILE A 15 16.99 -12.71 -12.51
C ILE A 15 17.71 -11.35 -12.45
N PRO A 16 18.22 -10.83 -13.57
CA PRO A 16 18.89 -9.54 -13.55
C PRO A 16 17.87 -8.46 -13.16
N VAL A 17 18.01 -7.93 -11.95
CA VAL A 17 17.39 -6.68 -11.56
C VAL A 17 17.91 -5.64 -12.56
N THR A 18 17.05 -5.18 -13.46
CA THR A 18 17.42 -4.14 -14.40
C THR A 18 17.88 -2.93 -13.59
N LYS A 19 19.10 -2.44 -13.88
CA LYS A 19 19.78 -1.32 -13.19
C LYS A 19 19.04 0.03 -13.23
N ARG A 20 17.79 0.08 -13.67
CA ARG A 20 16.96 1.29 -13.73
C ARG A 20 16.27 1.70 -12.43
N ALA A 21 16.18 0.80 -11.45
CA ALA A 21 15.52 1.11 -10.17
C ALA A 21 16.44 1.70 -9.08
N GLN A 22 17.72 1.93 -9.36
CA GLN A 22 18.72 2.35 -8.35
C GLN A 22 18.99 3.86 -8.27
N ASN A 23 18.37 4.71 -9.10
CA ASN A 23 18.70 6.15 -9.17
C ASN A 23 17.55 7.11 -8.90
N ALA A 24 16.52 6.72 -8.16
CA ALA A 24 15.65 7.69 -7.48
C ALA A 24 16.14 7.77 -6.04
N GLY A 25 16.93 8.79 -5.72
CA GLY A 25 17.37 9.11 -4.37
C GLY A 25 16.17 9.44 -3.49
N MET A 26 15.56 8.44 -2.88
CA MET A 26 14.60 8.56 -1.81
C MET A 26 15.14 7.80 -0.60
N SER A 27 15.86 8.52 0.26
CA SER A 27 16.12 8.16 1.65
C SER A 27 14.80 8.28 2.44
N GLY A 28 13.98 7.26 2.34
CA GLY A 28 12.72 7.12 3.05
C GLY A 28 12.23 5.70 2.87
N ARG A 29 12.99 4.71 3.39
CA ARG A 29 12.40 3.40 3.68
C ARG A 29 11.33 3.64 4.73
N ALA A 30 10.07 3.71 4.32
CA ALA A 30 8.95 3.46 5.22
C ALA A 30 9.05 2.00 5.65
N ARG A 31 9.86 1.75 6.65
CA ARG A 31 9.70 0.55 7.47
C ARG A 31 8.38 0.77 8.19
N TYR A 32 7.42 -0.17 8.07
CA TYR A 32 6.56 -0.44 9.21
C TYR A 32 7.52 -0.43 10.40
N GLY A 33 7.31 0.48 11.38
CA GLY A 33 8.25 0.62 12.50
C GLY A 33 8.58 -0.75 13.07
N SER A 34 9.69 -0.93 13.75
CA SER A 34 10.18 -2.21 14.29
C SER A 34 9.14 -2.86 15.23
N GLY A 35 8.08 -3.44 14.66
CA GLY A 35 6.93 -4.06 15.33
C GLY A 35 5.60 -3.67 14.70
N VAL A 36 4.67 -4.57 14.75
CA VAL A 36 3.26 -4.36 14.38
C VAL A 36 2.64 -3.41 15.42
N ASP A 37 2.00 -2.31 14.99
CA ASP A 37 1.34 -1.38 15.91
C ASP A 37 0.15 -2.05 16.63
N GLU A 38 -0.31 -1.45 17.74
CA GLU A 38 -1.39 -1.99 18.58
C GLU A 38 -2.69 -2.24 17.79
N ARG A 39 -3.02 -1.37 16.84
CA ARG A 39 -4.22 -1.51 16.00
C ARG A 39 -4.10 -2.70 15.05
N THR A 40 -2.96 -2.83 14.40
CA THR A 40 -2.66 -3.97 13.51
C THR A 40 -2.59 -5.27 14.32
N SER A 41 -1.99 -5.25 15.52
CA SER A 41 -1.99 -6.38 16.44
C SER A 41 -3.41 -6.84 16.77
N THR A 42 -4.28 -5.92 17.15
CA THR A 42 -5.70 -6.22 17.44
C THR A 42 -6.42 -6.80 16.22
N LEU A 43 -6.13 -6.28 15.02
CA LEU A 43 -6.74 -6.76 13.77
C LEU A 43 -6.31 -8.21 13.46
N ILE A 44 -5.04 -8.55 13.70
CA ILE A 44 -4.54 -9.92 13.55
C ILE A 44 -5.24 -10.85 14.54
N ASP A 45 -5.38 -10.45 15.81
CA ASP A 45 -6.07 -11.25 16.83
C ASP A 45 -7.54 -11.50 16.47
N LEU A 46 -8.25 -10.49 15.96
CA LEU A 46 -9.62 -10.63 15.48
C LEU A 46 -9.72 -11.58 14.29
N ALA A 47 -8.81 -11.48 13.32
CA ALA A 47 -8.79 -12.35 12.14
C ALA A 47 -8.49 -13.81 12.52
N LEU A 48 -7.55 -14.04 13.44
CA LEU A 48 -7.26 -15.38 13.96
C LEU A 48 -8.44 -15.93 14.77
N ALA A 49 -9.10 -15.12 15.57
CA ALA A 49 -10.28 -15.54 16.33
C ALA A 49 -11.46 -15.89 15.41
N GLU A 50 -11.65 -15.14 14.31
CA GLU A 50 -12.67 -15.39 13.29
C GLU A 50 -12.45 -16.75 12.60
N ASP A 51 -11.21 -17.04 12.19
CA ASP A 51 -10.90 -18.24 11.40
C ASP A 51 -10.76 -19.52 12.26
N ILE A 52 -10.14 -19.41 13.43
CA ILE A 52 -9.88 -20.57 14.30
C ILE A 52 -11.07 -20.88 15.21
N GLY A 53 -11.77 -19.86 15.72
CA GLY A 53 -12.91 -20.02 16.61
C GLY A 53 -12.62 -20.93 17.80
N SER A 54 -13.41 -21.99 17.95
CA SER A 54 -13.24 -22.98 19.02
C SER A 54 -12.15 -24.02 18.75
N GLY A 55 -11.52 -23.99 17.57
CA GLY A 55 -10.40 -24.86 17.18
C GLY A 55 -10.51 -25.40 15.77
N ASP A 56 -9.37 -25.79 15.21
CA ASP A 56 -9.27 -26.42 13.88
C ASP A 56 -9.63 -27.91 13.99
N VAL A 57 -10.89 -28.22 13.68
CA VAL A 57 -11.40 -29.60 13.73
C VAL A 57 -10.72 -30.53 12.72
N THR A 58 -10.32 -30.01 11.57
CA THR A 58 -9.67 -30.82 10.53
C THR A 58 -8.29 -31.27 11.00
N SER A 59 -7.43 -30.32 11.39
CA SER A 59 -6.08 -30.67 11.83
C SER A 59 -6.09 -31.49 13.13
N ALA A 60 -7.06 -31.25 14.03
CA ALA A 60 -7.17 -32.00 15.27
C ALA A 60 -7.35 -33.49 15.06
N TYR A 61 -8.08 -33.89 14.03
CA TYR A 61 -8.41 -35.32 13.78
C TYR A 61 -7.56 -35.94 12.68
N PHE A 62 -7.09 -35.19 11.69
CA PHE A 62 -6.44 -35.72 10.50
C PHE A 62 -4.93 -35.48 10.43
N VAL A 63 -4.39 -34.62 11.31
CA VAL A 63 -2.94 -34.32 11.33
C VAL A 63 -2.37 -34.77 12.67
N PRO A 64 -1.36 -35.67 12.70
CA PRO A 64 -0.69 -36.05 13.95
C PRO A 64 -0.08 -34.83 14.66
N GLU A 65 -0.20 -34.76 16.00
CA GLU A 65 0.26 -33.59 16.77
C GLU A 65 1.76 -33.32 16.64
N HIS A 66 2.54 -34.39 16.55
CA HIS A 66 4.01 -34.31 16.43
C HIS A 66 4.51 -34.06 15.01
N ARG A 67 3.60 -33.98 14.01
CA ARG A 67 3.98 -33.83 12.62
C ARG A 67 4.58 -32.44 12.38
N GLU A 68 5.86 -32.43 11.96
CA GLU A 68 6.53 -31.24 11.44
C GLU A 68 6.20 -31.06 9.94
N ALA A 69 6.23 -29.81 9.47
CA ALA A 69 6.03 -29.48 8.08
C ALA A 69 6.90 -28.29 7.67
N ARG A 70 7.16 -28.25 6.37
CA ARG A 70 7.83 -27.12 5.71
C ARG A 70 6.93 -26.65 4.57
N GLY A 71 6.65 -25.35 4.51
CA GLY A 71 5.82 -24.74 3.49
C GLY A 71 6.52 -23.58 2.82
N LEU A 72 6.16 -23.33 1.56
CA LEU A 72 6.60 -22.18 0.79
C LEU A 72 5.38 -21.36 0.35
N ILE A 73 5.37 -20.06 0.62
CA ILE A 73 4.39 -19.15 0.04
C ILE A 73 4.86 -18.78 -1.36
N ALA A 74 4.06 -19.16 -2.37
CA ALA A 74 4.36 -18.99 -3.78
C ALA A 74 3.39 -18.01 -4.45
N ALA A 75 3.90 -17.16 -5.33
CA ALA A 75 3.09 -16.31 -6.19
C ALA A 75 2.49 -17.13 -7.35
N LYS A 76 1.23 -16.85 -7.70
CA LYS A 76 0.53 -17.46 -8.85
C LYS A 76 0.40 -16.47 -10.02
N ALA A 77 0.64 -15.20 -9.78
CA ALA A 77 0.55 -14.12 -10.78
C ALA A 77 1.71 -13.14 -10.60
N ASP A 78 1.89 -12.28 -11.60
CA ASP A 78 2.82 -11.14 -11.54
C ASP A 78 2.27 -10.06 -10.61
N GLY A 79 3.15 -9.42 -9.83
CA GLY A 79 2.74 -8.34 -8.93
C GLY A 79 3.84 -7.83 -8.02
N VAL A 80 3.46 -6.98 -7.08
CA VAL A 80 4.34 -6.44 -6.03
C VAL A 80 3.89 -6.99 -4.68
N VAL A 81 4.80 -7.62 -3.96
CA VAL A 81 4.51 -8.17 -2.62
C VAL A 81 4.41 -7.05 -1.59
N ALA A 82 3.42 -7.13 -0.70
CA ALA A 82 3.30 -6.26 0.47
C ALA A 82 2.63 -6.98 1.65
N GLY A 83 2.99 -6.61 2.88
CA GLY A 83 2.46 -7.22 4.10
C GLY A 83 3.18 -8.52 4.50
N VAL A 84 4.40 -8.70 4.06
CA VAL A 84 5.24 -9.86 4.42
C VAL A 84 5.42 -9.94 5.93
N GLU A 85 5.72 -8.82 6.58
CA GLU A 85 5.88 -8.67 8.02
C GLU A 85 4.59 -8.97 8.80
N ILE A 86 3.43 -8.73 8.20
CA ILE A 86 2.13 -9.08 8.80
C ILE A 86 1.91 -10.59 8.74
N ALA A 87 2.23 -11.21 7.61
CA ALA A 87 2.16 -12.66 7.47
C ALA A 87 3.11 -13.38 8.44
N GLU A 88 4.33 -12.87 8.63
CA GLU A 88 5.28 -13.37 9.64
C GLU A 88 4.68 -13.31 11.05
N GLU A 89 4.09 -12.17 11.42
CA GLU A 89 3.46 -11.97 12.72
C GLU A 89 2.29 -12.95 12.93
N VAL A 90 1.46 -13.19 11.91
CA VAL A 90 0.35 -14.17 11.97
C VAL A 90 0.88 -15.57 12.30
N PHE A 91 1.93 -16.05 11.61
CA PHE A 91 2.53 -17.36 11.91
C PHE A 91 3.11 -17.40 13.33
N LYS A 92 3.81 -16.37 13.75
CA LYS A 92 4.38 -16.26 15.10
C LYS A 92 3.32 -16.20 16.19
N ARG A 93 2.21 -15.53 15.93
CA ARG A 93 1.08 -15.41 16.88
C ARG A 93 0.39 -16.75 17.12
N VAL A 94 0.31 -17.60 16.10
CA VAL A 94 -0.24 -18.96 16.23
C VAL A 94 0.75 -19.91 16.94
N ASP A 95 2.05 -19.80 16.62
CA ASP A 95 3.10 -20.61 17.26
C ASP A 95 4.45 -19.88 17.18
N GLU A 96 4.93 -19.37 18.32
CA GLU A 96 6.21 -18.66 18.44
C GLU A 96 7.41 -19.49 17.95
N LYS A 97 7.30 -20.83 18.01
CA LYS A 97 8.35 -21.76 17.57
C LYS A 97 8.43 -21.90 16.04
N THR A 98 7.46 -21.39 15.30
CA THR A 98 7.51 -21.40 13.83
C THR A 98 8.77 -20.69 13.35
N VAL A 99 9.59 -21.37 12.56
CA VAL A 99 10.78 -20.79 11.93
C VAL A 99 10.35 -20.20 10.60
N ILE A 100 10.64 -18.92 10.40
CA ILE A 100 10.26 -18.18 9.20
C ILE A 100 11.53 -17.68 8.50
N LYS A 101 11.58 -17.85 7.19
CA LYS A 101 12.61 -17.27 6.34
C LYS A 101 11.93 -16.43 5.26
N THR A 102 12.03 -15.12 5.38
CA THR A 102 11.63 -14.18 4.35
C THR A 102 12.57 -14.29 3.17
N LEU A 103 12.02 -14.54 2.00
CA LEU A 103 12.75 -14.67 0.73
C LEU A 103 12.65 -13.38 -0.10
N LEU A 104 11.50 -12.68 -0.01
CA LEU A 104 11.23 -11.41 -0.66
C LEU A 104 10.58 -10.45 0.35
N GLU A 105 11.05 -9.21 0.35
CA GLU A 105 10.52 -8.15 1.21
C GLU A 105 9.35 -7.42 0.54
N SER A 106 8.53 -6.72 1.34
CA SER A 106 7.49 -5.81 0.83
C SER A 106 8.10 -4.78 -0.13
N GLY A 107 7.49 -4.61 -1.30
CA GLY A 107 7.97 -3.77 -2.41
C GLY A 107 8.72 -4.54 -3.52
N ASN A 108 9.07 -5.82 -3.30
CA ASN A 108 9.67 -6.63 -4.35
C ASN A 108 8.62 -7.07 -5.38
N TYR A 109 9.03 -7.08 -6.66
CA TYR A 109 8.24 -7.65 -7.73
C TYR A 109 8.34 -9.17 -7.71
N VAL A 110 7.22 -9.85 -8.00
CA VAL A 110 7.13 -11.30 -8.12
C VAL A 110 6.53 -11.70 -9.47
N SER A 111 6.99 -12.85 -9.97
CA SER A 111 6.37 -13.56 -11.10
C SER A 111 5.82 -14.92 -10.64
N PRO A 112 4.95 -15.56 -11.44
CA PRO A 112 4.42 -16.87 -11.12
C PRO A 112 5.52 -17.88 -10.74
N ARG A 113 5.30 -18.60 -9.64
CA ARG A 113 6.23 -19.55 -8.99
C ARG A 113 7.38 -18.92 -8.20
N ALA A 114 7.49 -17.59 -8.09
CA ALA A 114 8.42 -16.98 -7.14
C ALA A 114 7.98 -17.28 -5.71
N TYR A 115 8.95 -17.64 -4.86
CA TYR A 115 8.69 -17.88 -3.44
C TYR A 115 8.92 -16.61 -2.63
N VAL A 116 7.93 -16.25 -1.81
CA VAL A 116 7.94 -15.06 -0.97
C VAL A 116 8.49 -15.35 0.42
N MET A 117 8.09 -16.49 0.97
CA MET A 117 8.41 -16.87 2.36
C MET A 117 8.49 -18.39 2.50
N GLU A 118 9.40 -18.86 3.35
CA GLU A 118 9.46 -20.23 3.82
C GLU A 118 9.05 -20.28 5.29
N VAL A 119 8.21 -21.25 5.66
CA VAL A 119 7.76 -21.49 7.02
C VAL A 119 8.02 -22.94 7.42
N ARG A 120 8.51 -23.19 8.65
CA ARG A 120 8.77 -24.52 9.20
C ARG A 120 8.25 -24.59 10.63
N GLY A 121 7.63 -25.70 10.99
CA GLY A 121 7.15 -25.96 12.34
C GLY A 121 6.08 -27.04 12.36
N LYS A 122 5.31 -27.08 13.46
CA LYS A 122 4.23 -28.04 13.60
C LYS A 122 3.20 -27.85 12.46
N ALA A 123 2.88 -28.93 11.75
CA ALA A 123 1.93 -28.90 10.64
C ALA A 123 0.59 -28.28 11.05
N ARG A 124 0.07 -28.60 12.25
CA ARG A 124 -1.17 -28.04 12.78
C ARG A 124 -1.09 -26.51 12.96
N SER A 125 0.07 -25.99 13.41
CA SER A 125 0.27 -24.55 13.62
C SER A 125 0.33 -23.82 12.25
N LEU A 126 1.04 -24.38 11.28
CA LEU A 126 1.14 -23.80 9.95
C LEU A 126 -0.21 -23.75 9.24
N LEU A 127 -1.00 -24.83 9.32
CA LEU A 127 -2.35 -24.89 8.72
C LEU A 127 -3.32 -23.90 9.34
N ARG A 128 -3.26 -23.68 10.66
CA ARG A 128 -4.09 -22.68 11.35
C ARG A 128 -3.74 -21.24 10.98
N ALA A 129 -2.46 -20.96 10.74
CA ALA A 129 -2.00 -19.61 10.37
C ALA A 129 -2.21 -19.29 8.88
N GLU A 130 -2.19 -20.31 8.03
CA GLU A 130 -2.15 -20.19 6.56
C GLU A 130 -3.16 -19.22 6.01
N ARG A 131 -4.45 -19.43 6.30
CA ARG A 131 -5.51 -18.65 5.65
C ARG A 131 -5.44 -17.19 6.03
N VAL A 132 -5.25 -16.90 7.32
CA VAL A 132 -5.16 -15.52 7.81
C VAL A 132 -3.90 -14.82 7.25
N ALA A 133 -2.75 -15.49 7.27
CA ALA A 133 -1.51 -14.95 6.70
C ALA A 133 -1.65 -14.64 5.20
N LEU A 134 -2.24 -15.59 4.43
CA LEU A 134 -2.48 -15.40 3.00
C LEU A 134 -3.49 -14.28 2.72
N ASN A 135 -4.55 -14.14 3.51
CA ASN A 135 -5.54 -13.07 3.31
C ASN A 135 -4.91 -11.68 3.44
N PHE A 136 -4.07 -11.45 4.46
CA PHE A 136 -3.33 -10.20 4.59
C PHE A 136 -2.38 -10.00 3.42
N LEU A 137 -1.55 -10.99 3.14
CA LEU A 137 -0.51 -10.89 2.12
C LEU A 137 -1.11 -10.67 0.72
N GLN A 138 -2.15 -11.39 0.35
CA GLN A 138 -2.85 -11.30 -0.93
C GLN A 138 -3.50 -9.92 -1.10
N ARG A 139 -4.23 -9.44 -0.09
CA ARG A 139 -4.91 -8.14 -0.15
C ARG A 139 -3.91 -6.99 -0.27
N LEU A 140 -2.89 -6.96 0.58
CA LEU A 140 -1.89 -5.89 0.59
C LEU A 140 -1.02 -5.91 -0.68
N SER A 141 -0.65 -7.09 -1.17
CA SER A 141 0.06 -7.22 -2.45
C SER A 141 -0.79 -6.76 -3.63
N GLY A 142 -2.09 -6.96 -3.59
CA GLY A 142 -3.01 -6.41 -4.59
C GLY A 142 -3.00 -4.89 -4.62
N VAL A 143 -3.04 -4.23 -3.45
CA VAL A 143 -2.93 -2.76 -3.32
C VAL A 143 -1.58 -2.27 -3.86
N ALA A 144 -0.48 -2.92 -3.48
CA ALA A 144 0.87 -2.55 -3.95
C ALA A 144 1.00 -2.74 -5.47
N THR A 145 0.45 -3.82 -6.02
CA THR A 145 0.47 -4.11 -7.45
C THR A 145 -0.30 -3.05 -8.24
N MET A 146 -1.51 -2.72 -7.82
CA MET A 146 -2.30 -1.68 -8.48
C MET A 146 -1.62 -0.32 -8.38
N THR A 147 -1.06 0.01 -7.22
CA THR A 147 -0.30 1.26 -7.05
C THR A 147 0.88 1.33 -8.02
N ARG A 148 1.63 0.24 -8.17
CA ARG A 148 2.76 0.14 -9.10
C ARG A 148 2.35 0.44 -10.53
N GLN A 149 1.21 -0.09 -10.98
CA GLN A 149 0.69 0.18 -12.33
C GLN A 149 0.46 1.69 -12.56
N PHE A 150 -0.14 2.39 -11.60
CA PHE A 150 -0.30 3.84 -11.70
C PHE A 150 1.04 4.59 -11.69
N VAL A 151 1.97 4.20 -10.82
CA VAL A 151 3.30 4.83 -10.72
C VAL A 151 4.08 4.68 -12.04
N GLU A 152 4.04 3.50 -12.67
CA GLU A 152 4.72 3.25 -13.93
C GLU A 152 4.13 4.08 -15.10
N LEU A 153 2.82 4.32 -15.11
CA LEU A 153 2.16 5.15 -16.13
C LEU A 153 2.50 6.64 -16.05
N VAL A 154 2.97 7.11 -14.89
CA VAL A 154 3.38 8.51 -14.69
C VAL A 154 4.90 8.67 -14.62
N ASP A 155 5.66 7.60 -14.84
CA ASP A 155 7.13 7.64 -14.75
C ASP A 155 7.72 8.67 -15.72
N GLY A 156 8.72 9.41 -15.25
CA GLY A 156 9.39 10.46 -16.02
C GLY A 156 8.64 11.81 -16.08
N THR A 157 7.41 11.91 -15.57
CA THR A 157 6.64 13.19 -15.54
C THR A 157 6.94 14.05 -14.31
N GLY A 158 7.51 13.47 -13.26
CA GLY A 158 7.71 14.12 -11.96
C GLY A 158 6.48 14.11 -11.05
N VAL A 159 5.33 13.65 -11.52
CA VAL A 159 4.09 13.51 -10.74
C VAL A 159 4.20 12.35 -9.77
N ARG A 160 3.61 12.49 -8.57
CA ARG A 160 3.51 11.43 -7.58
C ARG A 160 2.06 10.98 -7.42
N ILE A 161 1.87 9.67 -7.37
CA ILE A 161 0.57 9.04 -7.10
C ILE A 161 0.32 9.01 -5.60
N LEU A 162 -0.84 9.54 -5.19
CA LEU A 162 -1.31 9.53 -3.80
C LEU A 162 -2.45 8.52 -3.60
N ASP A 163 -2.48 7.93 -2.42
CA ASP A 163 -3.68 7.25 -1.93
C ASP A 163 -4.74 8.24 -1.45
N THR A 164 -5.81 7.73 -0.86
CA THR A 164 -6.88 8.53 -0.26
C THR A 164 -7.32 7.94 1.08
N ARG A 165 -8.36 8.52 1.71
CA ARG A 165 -9.04 7.93 2.87
C ARG A 165 -10.10 6.89 2.50
N LYS A 166 -10.31 6.58 1.23
CA LYS A 166 -11.22 5.54 0.74
C LYS A 166 -10.56 4.17 0.91
N THR A 167 -10.46 3.70 2.15
CA THR A 167 -9.78 2.46 2.55
C THR A 167 -10.76 1.49 3.18
N THR A 168 -10.41 0.21 3.23
CA THR A 168 -11.14 -0.78 4.02
C THR A 168 -11.18 -0.34 5.48
N PRO A 169 -12.36 -0.31 6.14
CA PRO A 169 -12.47 0.06 7.54
C PRO A 169 -11.52 -0.76 8.43
N GLY A 170 -10.74 -0.07 9.27
CA GLY A 170 -9.73 -0.70 10.14
C GLY A 170 -8.39 -1.01 9.46
N TRP A 171 -8.32 -1.09 8.12
CA TRP A 171 -7.12 -1.50 7.38
C TRP A 171 -6.27 -0.33 6.86
N ARG A 172 -6.64 0.93 7.15
CA ARG A 172 -6.00 2.09 6.50
C ARG A 172 -4.48 2.15 6.65
N ALA A 173 -3.96 1.84 7.83
CA ALA A 173 -2.51 1.83 8.05
C ALA A 173 -1.83 0.79 7.15
N LEU A 174 -2.40 -0.40 7.05
CA LEU A 174 -1.89 -1.50 6.23
C LEU A 174 -1.98 -1.18 4.73
N GLU A 175 -3.13 -0.70 4.25
CA GLU A 175 -3.32 -0.37 2.84
C GLU A 175 -2.42 0.81 2.42
N LYS A 176 -2.23 1.83 3.27
CA LYS A 176 -1.29 2.91 3.03
C LYS A 176 0.17 2.44 3.01
N GLY A 177 0.54 1.50 3.86
CA GLY A 177 1.84 0.83 3.80
C GLY A 177 2.04 0.08 2.47
N ALA A 178 1.01 -0.61 2.00
CA ALA A 178 1.04 -1.30 0.72
C ALA A 178 1.15 -0.32 -0.48
N VAL A 179 0.54 0.86 -0.40
CA VAL A 179 0.73 1.94 -1.39
C VAL A 179 2.19 2.37 -1.46
N LEU A 180 2.86 2.57 -0.32
CA LEU A 180 4.29 2.86 -0.29
C LEU A 180 5.13 1.73 -0.90
N ALA A 181 4.81 0.48 -0.60
CA ALA A 181 5.46 -0.69 -1.19
C ALA A 181 5.29 -0.73 -2.72
N GLY A 182 4.15 -0.28 -3.25
CA GLY A 182 3.89 -0.10 -4.68
C GLY A 182 4.66 1.07 -5.32
N GLY A 183 5.30 1.94 -4.53
CA GLY A 183 6.01 3.14 -5.00
C GLY A 183 5.17 4.41 -5.03
N GLY A 184 3.94 4.37 -4.51
CA GLY A 184 3.09 5.54 -4.31
C GLY A 184 3.50 6.37 -3.10
N THR A 185 2.73 7.38 -2.80
CA THR A 185 2.91 8.31 -1.67
C THR A 185 1.62 8.36 -0.86
N ASN A 186 1.72 8.50 0.44
CA ASN A 186 0.53 8.61 1.28
C ASN A 186 -0.01 10.05 1.29
N HIS A 187 -1.31 10.19 1.09
CA HIS A 187 -2.08 11.36 1.48
C HIS A 187 -2.34 11.31 3.00
N ARG A 188 -3.04 12.30 3.56
CA ARG A 188 -3.37 12.35 5.00
C ARG A 188 -3.92 11.01 5.52
N MET A 189 -3.53 10.68 6.75
CA MET A 189 -3.98 9.47 7.43
C MET A 189 -5.42 9.62 7.94
N GLY A 190 -5.77 10.79 8.45
CA GLY A 190 -7.07 11.02 9.08
C GLY A 190 -7.59 12.44 8.92
N LEU A 191 -8.35 12.89 9.92
CA LEU A 191 -8.85 14.26 9.99
C LEU A 191 -7.93 15.17 10.82
N TYR A 192 -6.85 14.62 11.37
CA TYR A 192 -6.00 15.26 12.37
C TYR A 192 -4.63 15.68 11.86
N ASP A 193 -4.18 15.19 10.72
CA ASP A 193 -2.81 15.37 10.19
C ASP A 193 -2.71 16.31 9.00
N ARG A 194 -3.84 16.67 8.35
CA ARG A 194 -3.93 17.72 7.32
C ARG A 194 -5.33 18.32 7.33
N ALA A 195 -5.44 19.64 7.33
CA ALA A 195 -6.68 20.36 7.15
C ALA A 195 -7.03 20.36 5.65
N MET A 196 -8.13 19.70 5.27
CA MET A 196 -8.65 19.74 3.91
C MET A 196 -10.00 20.45 3.94
N VAL A 197 -10.04 21.64 3.37
CA VAL A 197 -11.23 22.47 3.28
C VAL A 197 -11.94 22.14 1.97
N LYS A 198 -13.19 21.72 2.07
CA LYS A 198 -14.04 21.36 0.95
C LYS A 198 -15.14 22.40 0.75
N ASP A 199 -15.83 22.34 -0.39
CA ASP A 199 -17.00 23.16 -0.69
C ASP A 199 -18.00 23.23 0.48
N ASN A 200 -18.34 22.08 1.06
CA ASN A 200 -19.21 21.97 2.24
C ASN A 200 -18.73 22.73 3.49
N HIS A 201 -17.44 23.03 3.58
CA HIS A 201 -16.87 23.85 4.66
C HIS A 201 -16.86 25.34 4.30
N LEU A 202 -16.89 25.69 3.00
CA LEU A 202 -16.90 27.07 2.50
C LEU A 202 -18.29 27.73 2.53
N VAL A 203 -19.33 26.97 2.86
CA VAL A 203 -20.73 27.48 3.02
C VAL A 203 -20.85 28.45 4.21
N ALA A 204 -19.85 28.52 5.09
CA ALA A 204 -19.78 29.53 6.14
C ALA A 204 -19.52 30.93 5.52
N GLU A 205 -20.39 31.87 5.77
CA GLU A 205 -20.38 33.25 5.29
C GLU A 205 -19.00 33.93 5.51
N GLY A 206 -18.43 34.56 4.48
CA GLY A 206 -17.26 35.43 4.67
C GLY A 206 -16.19 35.43 3.59
N GLY A 207 -16.27 34.60 2.56
CA GLY A 207 -15.36 34.65 1.41
C GLY A 207 -13.88 34.44 1.74
N SER A 208 -12.98 34.97 0.88
CA SER A 208 -11.53 34.77 1.00
C SER A 208 -10.93 35.36 2.29
N GLU A 209 -11.48 36.44 2.84
CA GLU A 209 -10.99 37.04 4.09
C GLU A 209 -11.23 36.13 5.30
N ALA A 210 -12.42 35.54 5.41
CA ALA A 210 -12.74 34.60 6.48
C ALA A 210 -11.87 33.34 6.38
N LEU A 211 -11.64 32.83 5.16
CA LEU A 211 -10.77 31.68 4.91
C LEU A 211 -9.32 32.00 5.31
N GLN A 212 -8.78 33.16 4.92
CA GLN A 212 -7.45 33.59 5.34
C GLN A 212 -7.31 33.70 6.86
N LYS A 213 -8.33 34.24 7.53
CA LYS A 213 -8.33 34.34 9.00
C LYS A 213 -8.31 32.95 9.65
N ALA A 214 -9.08 32.00 9.11
CA ALA A 214 -9.11 30.62 9.60
C ALA A 214 -7.78 29.90 9.40
N ILE A 215 -7.13 30.11 8.24
CA ILE A 215 -5.78 29.57 7.94
C ILE A 215 -4.77 30.13 8.94
N ASN A 216 -4.76 31.46 9.17
CA ASN A 216 -3.84 32.09 10.10
C ASN A 216 -4.04 31.55 11.53
N GLN A 217 -5.29 31.38 11.96
CA GLN A 217 -5.60 30.78 13.27
C GLN A 217 -5.10 29.35 13.38
N LEU A 218 -5.35 28.51 12.36
CA LEU A 218 -4.87 27.12 12.32
C LEU A 218 -3.34 27.07 12.40
N ARG A 219 -2.65 27.92 11.64
CA ARG A 219 -1.17 27.99 11.64
C ARG A 219 -0.61 28.41 13.00
N ALA A 220 -1.31 29.31 13.71
CA ALA A 220 -0.94 29.71 15.07
C ALA A 220 -1.15 28.59 16.09
N ASP A 221 -2.28 27.89 16.01
CA ASP A 221 -2.66 26.85 16.97
C ASP A 221 -1.96 25.51 16.70
N LYS A 222 -1.72 25.19 15.42
CA LYS A 222 -1.16 23.91 14.96
C LYS A 222 -0.17 24.11 13.81
N PRO A 223 1.02 24.66 14.04
CA PRO A 223 1.97 25.08 12.99
C PRO A 223 2.47 23.93 12.10
N GLY A 224 2.36 22.68 12.54
CA GLY A 224 2.78 21.50 11.77
C GLY A 224 1.68 20.88 10.89
N VAL A 225 0.45 21.41 10.92
CA VAL A 225 -0.67 20.87 10.13
C VAL A 225 -0.72 21.56 8.78
N GLU A 226 -0.57 20.80 7.70
CA GLU A 226 -0.69 21.29 6.32
C GLU A 226 -2.13 21.70 5.99
N VAL A 227 -2.28 22.68 5.09
CA VAL A 227 -3.56 23.22 4.61
C VAL A 227 -3.75 22.87 3.14
N GLU A 228 -4.84 22.23 2.85
CA GLU A 228 -5.27 21.87 1.51
C GLU A 228 -6.68 22.42 1.24
N LEU A 229 -6.85 23.07 0.08
CA LEU A 229 -8.13 23.64 -0.34
C LEU A 229 -8.61 22.91 -1.58
N GLU A 230 -9.86 22.43 -1.56
CA GLU A 230 -10.50 21.74 -2.70
C GLU A 230 -11.19 22.78 -3.59
N ALA A 231 -10.84 22.78 -4.89
CA ALA A 231 -11.40 23.64 -5.91
C ALA A 231 -12.00 22.79 -7.05
N ASP A 232 -13.21 23.08 -7.47
CA ASP A 232 -13.91 22.49 -8.62
C ASP A 232 -13.99 23.44 -9.82
N ARG A 233 -13.52 24.71 -9.69
CA ARG A 233 -13.51 25.74 -10.72
C ARG A 233 -12.24 26.59 -10.68
N LEU A 234 -11.84 27.12 -11.84
CA LEU A 234 -10.63 27.94 -11.99
C LEU A 234 -10.69 29.29 -11.23
N ASP A 235 -11.87 29.89 -11.05
CA ASP A 235 -12.01 31.10 -10.25
C ASP A 235 -11.68 30.88 -8.77
N GLN A 236 -11.98 29.69 -8.24
CA GLN A 236 -11.56 29.30 -6.89
C GLN A 236 -10.03 29.08 -6.84
N VAL A 237 -9.44 28.43 -7.86
CA VAL A 237 -7.97 28.27 -7.94
C VAL A 237 -7.29 29.64 -7.90
N GLU A 238 -7.75 30.62 -8.70
CA GLU A 238 -7.22 31.96 -8.71
C GLU A 238 -7.34 32.65 -7.33
N ALA A 239 -8.47 32.47 -6.65
CA ALA A 239 -8.69 33.00 -5.32
C ALA A 239 -7.76 32.34 -4.28
N PHE A 240 -7.59 31.02 -4.32
CA PHE A 240 -6.77 30.26 -3.37
C PHE A 240 -5.27 30.50 -3.54
N LEU A 241 -4.80 30.74 -4.78
CA LEU A 241 -3.42 31.11 -5.06
C LEU A 241 -2.99 32.46 -4.43
N LYS A 242 -3.97 33.31 -4.07
CA LYS A 242 -3.73 34.61 -3.41
C LYS A 242 -3.68 34.50 -1.88
N LEU A 243 -4.00 33.37 -1.30
CA LEU A 243 -4.02 33.14 0.13
C LEU A 243 -2.63 32.73 0.65
N ASP A 244 -2.28 33.25 1.82
CA ASP A 244 -1.07 32.84 2.51
C ASP A 244 -1.30 31.57 3.35
N GLY A 245 -0.28 30.72 3.42
CA GLY A 245 -0.30 29.55 4.30
C GLY A 245 -1.08 28.35 3.74
N VAL A 246 -1.41 28.33 2.46
CA VAL A 246 -1.95 27.17 1.74
C VAL A 246 -0.78 26.32 1.22
N ASP A 247 -0.79 25.01 1.49
CA ASP A 247 0.25 24.08 1.04
C ASP A 247 -0.14 23.38 -0.26
N TYR A 248 -1.45 23.04 -0.41
CA TYR A 248 -1.97 22.31 -1.56
C TYR A 248 -3.30 22.89 -2.03
N ILE A 249 -3.52 22.83 -3.34
CA ILE A 249 -4.85 23.01 -3.95
C ILE A 249 -5.20 21.69 -4.65
N LEU A 250 -6.27 21.04 -4.20
CA LEU A 250 -6.83 19.87 -4.81
C LEU A 250 -7.83 20.32 -5.90
N LEU A 251 -7.57 19.90 -7.13
CA LEU A 251 -8.38 20.19 -8.33
C LEU A 251 -9.35 19.02 -8.52
N ASP A 252 -10.60 19.19 -8.06
CA ASP A 252 -11.57 18.10 -8.03
C ASP A 252 -12.36 18.02 -9.34
N ASN A 253 -12.29 16.86 -10.01
CA ASN A 253 -13.00 16.54 -11.24
C ASN A 253 -12.79 17.52 -12.40
N MET A 254 -11.67 18.25 -12.46
CA MET A 254 -11.33 19.13 -13.56
C MET A 254 -10.86 18.35 -14.78
N ASP A 255 -11.22 18.82 -15.98
CA ASP A 255 -10.67 18.27 -17.22
C ASP A 255 -9.21 18.69 -17.46
N ASN A 256 -8.53 18.03 -18.41
CA ASN A 256 -7.10 18.26 -18.63
C ASN A 256 -6.76 19.69 -19.07
N ASP A 257 -7.67 20.40 -19.72
CA ASP A 257 -7.44 21.80 -20.14
C ASP A 257 -7.54 22.74 -18.95
N SER A 258 -8.49 22.52 -18.06
CA SER A 258 -8.60 23.22 -16.79
C SER A 258 -7.40 22.93 -15.87
N LEU A 259 -6.92 21.69 -15.82
CA LEU A 259 -5.71 21.33 -15.05
C LEU A 259 -4.48 22.08 -15.59
N ARG A 260 -4.27 22.15 -16.91
CA ARG A 260 -3.17 22.94 -17.52
C ARG A 260 -3.28 24.43 -17.17
N THR A 261 -4.49 24.97 -17.28
CA THR A 261 -4.75 26.39 -16.92
C THR A 261 -4.43 26.64 -15.44
N ALA A 262 -4.81 25.75 -14.53
CA ALA A 262 -4.46 25.87 -13.11
C ALA A 262 -2.94 25.82 -12.87
N VAL A 263 -2.21 24.95 -13.59
CA VAL A 263 -0.75 24.89 -13.56
C VAL A 263 -0.11 26.18 -14.05
N GLU A 264 -0.61 26.76 -15.15
CA GLU A 264 -0.17 28.06 -15.68
C GLU A 264 -0.44 29.21 -14.71
N MET A 265 -1.63 29.27 -14.10
CA MET A 265 -1.98 30.27 -13.08
C MET A 265 -1.02 30.23 -11.88
N ARG A 266 -0.59 29.03 -11.46
CA ARG A 266 0.37 28.86 -10.36
C ARG A 266 1.76 29.42 -10.69
N ASP A 267 2.17 29.41 -11.95
CA ASP A 267 3.48 29.92 -12.44
C ASP A 267 4.69 29.39 -11.63
N GLY A 268 4.65 28.11 -11.24
CA GLY A 268 5.72 27.47 -10.45
C GLY A 268 5.85 27.96 -9.00
N LYS A 269 4.93 28.78 -8.48
CA LYS A 269 4.98 29.39 -7.14
C LYS A 269 3.78 28.99 -6.28
N GLY A 270 3.91 29.15 -4.97
CA GLY A 270 2.80 28.90 -4.03
C GLY A 270 2.48 27.43 -3.83
N PRO A 271 1.20 27.08 -3.53
CA PRO A 271 0.78 25.74 -3.16
C PRO A 271 1.00 24.71 -4.28
N LEU A 272 1.23 23.47 -3.90
CA LEU A 272 1.31 22.36 -4.86
C LEU A 272 -0.09 21.96 -5.35
N LEU A 273 -0.18 21.51 -6.60
CA LEU A 273 -1.44 21.14 -7.22
C LEU A 273 -1.63 19.62 -7.23
N GLU A 274 -2.80 19.19 -6.79
CA GLU A 274 -3.21 17.79 -6.76
C GLU A 274 -4.44 17.61 -7.65
N ALA A 275 -4.38 16.74 -8.67
CA ALA A 275 -5.55 16.34 -9.44
C ALA A 275 -6.28 15.19 -8.75
N SER A 276 -7.61 15.28 -8.68
CA SER A 276 -8.49 14.28 -8.06
C SER A 276 -9.78 14.10 -8.84
N GLY A 277 -10.43 12.95 -8.65
CA GLY A 277 -11.72 12.63 -9.27
C GLY A 277 -11.62 11.77 -10.53
N GLY A 278 -12.30 10.62 -10.52
CA GLY A 278 -12.44 9.73 -11.69
C GLY A 278 -11.17 9.15 -12.31
N VAL A 279 -10.02 9.23 -11.62
CA VAL A 279 -8.72 8.77 -12.13
C VAL A 279 -8.68 7.26 -12.25
N ASN A 280 -8.25 6.76 -13.40
CA ASN A 280 -8.06 5.34 -13.69
C ASN A 280 -6.79 5.12 -14.53
N LEU A 281 -6.45 3.86 -14.84
CA LEU A 281 -5.23 3.51 -15.59
C LEU A 281 -5.21 4.07 -17.03
N GLU A 282 -6.38 4.33 -17.63
CA GLU A 282 -6.48 4.87 -18.98
C GLU A 282 -6.26 6.39 -19.00
N THR A 283 -6.64 7.09 -17.91
CA THR A 283 -6.63 8.57 -17.87
C THR A 283 -5.40 9.15 -17.17
N VAL A 284 -4.77 8.41 -16.26
CA VAL A 284 -3.70 8.92 -15.38
C VAL A 284 -2.50 9.51 -16.14
N ALA A 285 -2.10 8.89 -17.25
CA ALA A 285 -0.96 9.35 -18.03
C ALA A 285 -1.21 10.72 -18.69
N GLU A 286 -2.43 10.98 -19.16
CA GLU A 286 -2.80 12.28 -19.73
C GLU A 286 -2.95 13.36 -18.65
N ILE A 287 -3.48 13.00 -17.49
CA ILE A 287 -3.51 13.89 -16.32
C ILE A 287 -2.08 14.28 -15.91
N ALA A 288 -1.17 13.32 -15.86
CA ALA A 288 0.23 13.59 -15.48
C ALA A 288 0.94 14.58 -16.43
N LYS A 289 0.57 14.58 -17.72
CA LYS A 289 1.11 15.53 -18.72
C LYS A 289 0.64 16.96 -18.53
N THR A 290 -0.36 17.22 -17.69
CA THR A 290 -0.84 18.58 -17.42
C THR A 290 0.14 19.40 -16.58
N GLY A 291 1.06 18.76 -15.85
CA GLY A 291 2.06 19.40 -15.01
C GLY A 291 1.65 19.58 -13.55
N VAL A 292 0.56 18.94 -13.09
CA VAL A 292 0.22 18.87 -11.67
C VAL A 292 1.32 18.13 -10.88
N ASN A 293 1.40 18.39 -9.59
CA ASN A 293 2.42 17.77 -8.73
C ASN A 293 2.03 16.39 -8.22
N PHE A 294 0.73 16.19 -8.00
CA PHE A 294 0.16 14.97 -7.43
C PHE A 294 -1.10 14.55 -8.17
N ILE A 295 -1.36 13.26 -8.14
CA ILE A 295 -2.63 12.68 -8.58
C ILE A 295 -3.11 11.73 -7.48
N SER A 296 -4.26 12.02 -6.86
CA SER A 296 -4.86 11.14 -5.87
C SER A 296 -5.78 10.11 -6.51
N VAL A 297 -5.57 8.85 -6.17
CA VAL A 297 -6.24 7.71 -6.78
C VAL A 297 -6.88 6.84 -5.70
N GLY A 298 -8.19 6.94 -5.53
CA GLY A 298 -8.92 6.10 -4.57
C GLY A 298 -8.91 4.62 -4.96
N ALA A 299 -8.87 4.32 -6.25
CA ALA A 299 -8.92 2.96 -6.78
C ALA A 299 -7.77 2.08 -6.27
N VAL A 300 -6.59 2.64 -5.99
CA VAL A 300 -5.43 1.86 -5.50
C VAL A 300 -5.73 1.12 -4.20
N THR A 301 -6.69 1.60 -3.40
CA THR A 301 -7.12 0.95 -2.17
C THR A 301 -8.50 0.29 -2.29
N HIS A 302 -9.55 1.02 -2.69
CA HIS A 302 -10.91 0.48 -2.66
C HIS A 302 -11.25 -0.49 -3.80
N SER A 303 -10.47 -0.52 -4.91
CA SER A 303 -10.73 -1.36 -6.08
C SER A 303 -9.59 -2.33 -6.42
N ALA A 304 -8.57 -2.43 -5.57
CA ALA A 304 -7.47 -3.36 -5.80
C ALA A 304 -7.92 -4.81 -5.72
N VAL A 305 -7.55 -5.60 -6.74
CA VAL A 305 -7.75 -7.05 -6.76
C VAL A 305 -6.62 -7.71 -5.98
N ALA A 306 -6.94 -8.68 -5.13
CA ALA A 306 -5.95 -9.42 -4.37
C ALA A 306 -4.99 -10.18 -5.29
N LEU A 307 -3.68 -10.19 -4.97
CA LEU A 307 -2.69 -10.99 -5.68
C LEU A 307 -2.84 -12.47 -5.28
N ASP A 308 -2.90 -13.35 -6.24
CA ASP A 308 -3.05 -14.79 -5.95
C ASP A 308 -1.72 -15.38 -5.43
N LEU A 309 -1.76 -15.86 -4.20
CA LEU A 309 -0.67 -16.50 -3.47
C LEU A 309 -1.17 -17.79 -2.82
N SER A 310 -0.31 -18.80 -2.68
CA SER A 310 -0.64 -20.06 -2.00
C SER A 310 0.49 -20.50 -1.09
N LEU A 311 0.14 -21.25 -0.04
CA LEU A 311 1.11 -22.00 0.76
C LEU A 311 1.20 -23.43 0.20
N GLU A 312 2.41 -23.85 -0.20
CA GLU A 312 2.70 -25.17 -0.75
C GLU A 312 3.54 -25.97 0.23
N PHE A 313 3.00 -27.06 0.77
CA PHE A 313 3.74 -27.92 1.67
C PHE A 313 4.70 -28.82 0.90
N LEU A 314 5.94 -28.84 1.32
CA LEU A 314 6.96 -29.73 0.79
C LEU A 314 6.88 -31.09 1.48
N LYS A 315 7.09 -32.16 0.72
CA LYS A 315 7.32 -33.48 1.33
C LYS A 315 8.64 -33.41 2.11
N LEU A 316 8.57 -33.63 3.42
CA LEU A 316 9.80 -33.88 4.20
C LEU A 316 10.33 -35.24 3.77
N SER A 317 11.59 -35.31 3.37
CA SER A 317 12.29 -36.58 3.21
C SER A 317 12.35 -37.26 4.58
N ASP A 318 12.06 -38.58 4.63
CA ASP A 318 12.17 -39.35 5.85
C ASP A 318 13.64 -39.33 6.32
N GLY A 319 13.97 -38.40 7.21
CA GLY A 319 15.33 -38.25 7.74
C GLY A 319 15.80 -36.84 8.07
N GLU A 320 14.98 -35.77 7.87
CA GLU A 320 15.27 -34.39 8.34
C GLU A 320 14.43 -33.98 9.56
#